data_1457f2d954179f32e08a3361e0923915
#
_entry.id   1457f2d954179f32e08a3361e0923915
#
_cell.length_a   1.000
_cell.length_b   1.000
_cell.length_c   1.000
_cell.angle_alpha   90.00
_cell.angle_beta   90.00
_cell.angle_gamma   90.00
#
_symmetry.space_group_name_H-M   'P 1'
#
loop_
_entity.id
_entity.type
_entity.pdbx_description
1 polymer ?
#
loop_
_entity_poly.entity_id
_entity_poly.type
_entity_poly.pdbx_seq_one_letter_code
_entity_poly.pdbx_strand_id
1 'polypeptide(L)'
;MDWHNWHNAYDQNPALKKRLVLVRKHLSRCLDRSAPGEIRIISVCAGDGRDILRTLADHKRRADARAHLVELDPKLVADGRNACAALELLSNIDFMNEDATDPRSYRGAAPANVVMMCGMLGLVDLAELPNVVRAMQALCAHNGHVVWTRRLDWRNGVQHMKALQKLMLQAGFTQATLSVTSFGALLSKTRKPSFAVGTHRFGGEPIALPESERLFTISHQSIE
;
A
#
# COMPACT_ATOMS: atom_id res chain seq x y z
N MET A 1 17.65 -6.27 5.22
CA MET A 1 17.20 -4.94 5.70
C MET A 1 16.54 -5.16 7.05
N ASP A 2 16.91 -4.38 8.05
CA ASP A 2 16.22 -4.40 9.34
C ASP A 2 14.96 -3.49 9.22
N TRP A 3 13.84 -4.11 8.95
CA TRP A 3 12.55 -3.45 8.76
C TRP A 3 12.09 -2.73 10.03
N HIS A 4 12.47 -3.24 11.20
CA HIS A 4 12.14 -2.63 12.47
C HIS A 4 12.85 -1.27 12.65
N ASN A 5 14.14 -1.21 12.36
CA ASN A 5 14.88 0.06 12.36
C ASN A 5 14.36 1.05 11.31
N TRP A 6 13.91 0.57 10.14
CA TRP A 6 13.28 1.42 9.15
C TRP A 6 11.94 2.01 9.65
N HIS A 7 11.13 1.22 10.36
CA HIS A 7 9.89 1.70 10.99
C HIS A 7 10.17 2.72 12.11
N ASN A 8 11.21 2.53 12.91
CA ASN A 8 11.62 3.50 13.93
C ASN A 8 12.11 4.83 13.32
N ALA A 9 12.64 4.80 12.08
CA ALA A 9 13.05 6.00 11.36
C ALA A 9 11.86 6.94 11.01
N TYR A 10 10.62 6.46 11.03
CA TYR A 10 9.44 7.32 10.80
C TYR A 10 9.34 8.46 11.79
N ASP A 11 9.68 8.20 13.07
CA ASP A 11 9.55 9.21 14.11
C ASP A 11 10.65 10.28 14.06
N GLN A 12 11.71 10.01 13.32
CA GLN A 12 12.85 10.92 13.17
C GLN A 12 12.93 11.56 11.77
N ASN A 13 12.27 11.00 10.76
CA ASN A 13 12.38 11.46 9.37
C ASN A 13 11.14 12.27 8.93
N PRO A 14 11.27 13.62 8.77
CA PRO A 14 10.15 14.48 8.37
C PRO A 14 9.53 14.12 7.02
N ALA A 15 10.30 13.54 6.07
CA ALA A 15 9.78 13.14 4.76
C ALA A 15 8.89 11.89 4.87
N LEU A 16 9.24 10.94 5.73
CA LEU A 16 8.41 9.77 6.02
C LEU A 16 7.13 10.17 6.75
N LYS A 17 7.20 11.10 7.72
CA LYS A 17 6.00 11.67 8.37
C LYS A 17 5.05 12.31 7.36
N LYS A 18 5.58 13.14 6.44
CA LYS A 18 4.77 13.76 5.39
C LYS A 18 4.14 12.72 4.45
N ARG A 19 4.91 11.68 4.07
CA ARG A 19 4.38 10.56 3.29
C ARG A 19 3.21 9.90 4.01
N LEU A 20 3.37 9.57 5.29
CA LEU A 20 2.34 8.91 6.10
C LEU A 20 1.05 9.73 6.16
N VAL A 21 1.15 11.05 6.37
CA VAL A 21 -0.01 11.96 6.34
C VAL A 21 -0.73 11.91 4.99
N LEU A 22 0.01 11.90 3.88
CA LEU A 22 -0.59 11.79 2.54
C LEU A 22 -1.26 10.43 2.33
N VAL A 23 -0.63 9.32 2.73
CA VAL A 23 -1.22 7.97 2.63
C VAL A 23 -2.54 7.92 3.38
N ARG A 24 -2.58 8.37 4.63
CA ARG A 24 -3.81 8.43 5.44
C ARG A 24 -4.90 9.27 4.78
N LYS A 25 -4.54 10.42 4.21
CA LYS A 25 -5.48 11.27 3.46
C LYS A 25 -6.03 10.58 2.21
N HIS A 26 -5.19 9.83 1.48
CA HIS A 26 -5.62 9.05 0.32
C HIS A 26 -6.54 7.92 0.72
N LEU A 27 -6.19 7.15 1.77
CA LEU A 27 -7.04 6.09 2.31
C LEU A 27 -8.39 6.62 2.78
N SER A 28 -8.41 7.70 3.59
CA SER A 28 -9.65 8.31 4.07
C SER A 28 -10.59 8.69 2.91
N ARG A 29 -10.04 9.26 1.83
CA ARG A 29 -10.84 9.56 0.62
C ARG A 29 -11.39 8.31 -0.09
N CYS A 30 -10.65 7.19 -0.07
CA CYS A 30 -11.16 5.93 -0.61
C CYS A 30 -12.33 5.42 0.23
N LEU A 31 -12.23 5.48 1.56
CA LEU A 31 -13.31 5.09 2.48
C LEU A 31 -14.55 5.98 2.28
N ASP A 32 -14.38 7.30 2.14
CA ASP A 32 -15.48 8.24 1.89
C ASP A 32 -16.21 7.97 0.55
N ARG A 33 -15.48 7.48 -0.45
CA ARG A 33 -16.02 7.18 -1.79
C ARG A 33 -16.54 5.76 -1.96
N SER A 34 -16.29 4.88 -1.02
CA SER A 34 -16.81 3.51 -1.03
C SER A 34 -18.33 3.52 -0.87
N ALA A 35 -18.99 2.61 -1.59
CA ALA A 35 -20.43 2.41 -1.46
C ALA A 35 -20.85 2.14 -0.01
N PRO A 36 -22.11 2.40 0.37
CA PRO A 36 -22.63 1.99 1.68
C PRO A 36 -22.45 0.49 1.94
N GLY A 37 -22.25 0.12 3.22
CA GLY A 37 -22.03 -1.26 3.64
C GLY A 37 -20.55 -1.57 3.89
N GLU A 38 -20.19 -2.84 3.90
CA GLU A 38 -18.85 -3.32 4.21
C GLU A 38 -17.80 -2.80 3.23
N ILE A 39 -16.67 -2.36 3.75
CA ILE A 39 -15.50 -1.91 2.99
C ILE A 39 -14.33 -2.84 3.30
N ARG A 40 -14.02 -3.72 2.36
CA ARG A 40 -12.85 -4.60 2.45
C ARG A 40 -11.58 -3.86 2.05
N ILE A 41 -10.55 -3.98 2.87
CA ILE A 41 -9.24 -3.35 2.68
C ILE A 41 -8.18 -4.45 2.71
N ILE A 42 -7.29 -4.49 1.71
CA ILE A 42 -6.10 -5.33 1.71
C ILE A 42 -4.87 -4.43 1.81
N SER A 43 -3.93 -4.77 2.70
CA SER A 43 -2.61 -4.14 2.74
C SER A 43 -1.51 -5.16 2.47
N VAL A 44 -0.75 -4.89 1.42
CA VAL A 44 0.37 -5.72 0.93
C VAL A 44 1.66 -5.17 1.54
N CYS A 45 2.44 -5.99 2.24
CA CYS A 45 3.61 -5.59 3.04
C CYS A 45 3.23 -4.47 4.04
N ALA A 46 2.31 -4.79 4.93
CA ALA A 46 1.58 -3.83 5.74
C ALA A 46 2.44 -3.16 6.83
N GLY A 47 3.59 -3.75 7.18
CA GLY A 47 4.36 -3.32 8.32
C GLY A 47 3.56 -3.47 9.62
N ASP A 48 3.63 -2.46 10.48
CA ASP A 48 2.82 -2.37 11.71
C ASP A 48 1.41 -1.79 11.48
N GLY A 49 1.00 -1.57 10.23
CA GLY A 49 -0.33 -1.08 9.88
C GLY A 49 -0.62 0.38 10.26
N ARG A 50 0.39 1.15 10.66
CA ARG A 50 0.24 2.53 11.19
C ARG A 50 -0.51 3.52 10.30
N ASP A 51 -0.55 3.28 8.99
CA ASP A 51 -1.31 4.07 8.03
C ASP A 51 -2.81 3.74 8.11
N ILE A 52 -3.17 2.47 8.21
CA ILE A 52 -4.55 1.99 8.30
C ILE A 52 -5.11 2.22 9.69
N LEU A 53 -4.39 1.78 10.74
CA LEU A 53 -4.85 1.83 12.13
C LEU A 53 -5.31 3.24 12.52
N ARG A 54 -4.45 4.25 12.32
CA ARG A 54 -4.79 5.63 12.65
C ARG A 54 -5.89 6.21 11.77
N THR A 55 -5.92 5.82 10.48
CA THR A 55 -6.99 6.28 9.60
C THR A 55 -8.34 5.73 10.06
N LEU A 56 -8.42 4.44 10.37
CA LEU A 56 -9.67 3.82 10.81
C LEU A 56 -10.12 4.29 12.18
N ALA A 57 -9.18 4.48 13.13
CA ALA A 57 -9.52 4.95 14.48
C ALA A 57 -10.33 6.24 14.46
N ASP A 58 -9.99 7.17 13.55
CA ASP A 58 -10.58 8.50 13.46
C ASP A 58 -11.67 8.62 12.37
N HIS A 59 -11.94 7.54 11.60
CA HIS A 59 -12.82 7.63 10.43
C HIS A 59 -14.27 7.28 10.74
N LYS A 60 -15.23 8.07 10.22
CA LYS A 60 -16.67 7.85 10.38
C LYS A 60 -17.18 6.50 9.86
N ARG A 61 -16.48 5.91 8.85
CA ARG A 61 -16.79 4.58 8.27
C ARG A 61 -15.99 3.45 8.95
N ARG A 62 -15.46 3.68 10.18
CA ARG A 62 -14.70 2.68 10.93
C ARG A 62 -15.47 1.36 11.09
N ALA A 63 -16.74 1.45 11.45
CA ALA A 63 -17.57 0.27 11.69
C ALA A 63 -17.79 -0.61 10.45
N ASP A 64 -17.74 0.00 9.26
CA ASP A 64 -17.91 -0.69 7.97
C ASP A 64 -16.63 -1.37 7.49
N ALA A 65 -15.47 -0.93 7.96
CA ALA A 65 -14.18 -1.39 7.45
C ALA A 65 -13.83 -2.80 7.97
N ARG A 66 -13.29 -3.63 7.07
CA ARG A 66 -12.65 -4.92 7.35
C ARG A 66 -11.32 -4.94 6.63
N ALA A 67 -10.23 -4.94 7.40
CA ALA A 67 -8.89 -4.82 6.85
C ALA A 67 -8.08 -6.10 7.07
N HIS A 68 -7.50 -6.61 5.99
CA HIS A 68 -6.64 -7.78 5.94
C HIS A 68 -5.21 -7.33 5.62
N LEU A 69 -4.32 -7.41 6.61
CA LEU A 69 -2.96 -6.89 6.57
C LEU A 69 -1.96 -8.02 6.50
N VAL A 70 -1.23 -8.13 5.38
CA VAL A 70 -0.23 -9.18 5.18
C VAL A 70 1.17 -8.61 5.39
N GLU A 71 1.91 -9.17 6.33
CA GLU A 71 3.28 -8.76 6.70
C GLU A 71 4.12 -9.99 7.05
N LEU A 72 5.35 -10.03 6.53
CA LEU A 72 6.26 -11.17 6.73
C LEU A 72 7.00 -11.10 8.08
N ASP A 73 7.30 -9.91 8.57
CA ASP A 73 8.05 -9.71 9.82
C ASP A 73 7.12 -9.91 11.03
N PRO A 74 7.34 -11.00 11.83
CA PRO A 74 6.48 -11.33 12.95
C PRO A 74 6.50 -10.25 14.05
N LYS A 75 7.58 -9.48 14.16
CA LYS A 75 7.67 -8.40 15.15
C LYS A 75 6.78 -7.22 14.75
N LEU A 76 6.79 -6.84 13.47
CA LEU A 76 5.89 -5.80 12.96
C LEU A 76 4.42 -6.22 13.09
N VAL A 77 4.10 -7.49 12.85
CA VAL A 77 2.77 -8.05 13.08
C VAL A 77 2.37 -7.95 14.55
N ALA A 78 3.26 -8.30 15.47
CA ALA A 78 2.99 -8.20 16.91
C ALA A 78 2.78 -6.74 17.34
N ASP A 79 3.63 -5.82 16.89
CA ASP A 79 3.51 -4.39 17.18
C ASP A 79 2.18 -3.83 16.63
N GLY A 80 1.81 -4.23 15.41
CA GLY A 80 0.54 -3.86 14.79
C GLY A 80 -0.67 -4.37 15.54
N ARG A 81 -0.67 -5.63 15.99
CA ARG A 81 -1.75 -6.21 16.82
C ARG A 81 -1.90 -5.48 18.15
N ASN A 82 -0.80 -5.14 18.80
CA ASN A 82 -0.81 -4.38 20.05
C ASN A 82 -1.40 -2.97 19.83
N ALA A 83 -1.00 -2.28 18.77
CA ALA A 83 -1.55 -0.98 18.41
C ALA A 83 -3.04 -1.07 18.04
N CYS A 84 -3.44 -2.13 17.35
CA CYS A 84 -4.82 -2.42 16.99
C CYS A 84 -5.70 -2.59 18.25
N ALA A 85 -5.22 -3.35 19.25
CA ALA A 85 -5.89 -3.52 20.52
C ALA A 85 -6.05 -2.19 21.27
N ALA A 86 -4.99 -1.39 21.33
CA ALA A 86 -5.01 -0.08 21.99
C ALA A 86 -5.97 0.93 21.33
N LEU A 87 -6.32 0.73 20.06
CA LEU A 87 -7.27 1.56 19.30
C LEU A 87 -8.67 0.93 19.20
N GLU A 88 -8.89 -0.19 19.87
CA GLU A 88 -10.17 -0.95 19.84
C GLU A 88 -10.60 -1.34 18.41
N LEU A 89 -9.65 -1.81 17.60
CA LEU A 89 -9.84 -2.16 16.18
C LEU A 89 -9.76 -3.67 15.91
N LEU A 90 -9.64 -4.53 16.95
CA LEU A 90 -9.45 -5.97 16.78
C LEU A 90 -10.57 -6.66 16.02
N SER A 91 -11.79 -6.15 16.09
CA SER A 91 -12.93 -6.67 15.33
C SER A 91 -12.94 -6.25 13.85
N ASN A 92 -12.06 -5.34 13.47
CA ASN A 92 -12.03 -4.72 12.15
C ASN A 92 -10.80 -5.12 11.33
N ILE A 93 -9.75 -5.64 11.98
CA ILE A 93 -8.43 -5.81 11.38
C ILE A 93 -7.83 -7.16 11.71
N ASP A 94 -7.48 -7.90 10.66
CA ASP A 94 -6.72 -9.14 10.73
C ASP A 94 -5.28 -8.90 10.26
N PHE A 95 -4.32 -9.21 11.14
CA PHE A 95 -2.90 -9.24 10.78
C PHE A 95 -2.47 -10.67 10.48
N MET A 96 -2.01 -10.90 9.24
CA MET A 96 -1.48 -12.18 8.76
C MET A 96 0.05 -12.13 8.75
N ASN A 97 0.70 -13.06 9.46
CA ASN A 97 2.15 -13.21 9.38
C ASN A 97 2.48 -14.16 8.22
N GLU A 98 2.43 -13.63 7.00
CA GLU A 98 2.53 -14.40 5.77
C GLU A 98 3.32 -13.64 4.70
N ASP A 99 3.74 -14.38 3.63
CA ASP A 99 4.42 -13.79 2.48
C ASP A 99 3.40 -13.05 1.59
N ALA A 100 3.55 -11.74 1.48
CA ALA A 100 2.70 -10.88 0.66
C ALA A 100 2.82 -11.15 -0.85
N THR A 101 3.76 -11.98 -1.30
CA THR A 101 3.86 -12.41 -2.70
C THR A 101 3.07 -13.70 -2.97
N ASP A 102 2.65 -14.39 -1.92
CA ASP A 102 1.85 -15.63 -2.02
C ASP A 102 0.36 -15.29 -2.21
N PRO A 103 -0.28 -15.73 -3.31
CA PRO A 103 -1.72 -15.47 -3.51
C PRO A 103 -2.60 -16.09 -2.43
N ARG A 104 -2.15 -17.16 -1.77
CA ARG A 104 -2.89 -17.83 -0.70
C ARG A 104 -3.13 -16.93 0.50
N SER A 105 -2.22 -15.97 0.73
CA SER A 105 -2.33 -14.98 1.81
C SER A 105 -3.53 -14.03 1.66
N TYR A 106 -4.23 -14.04 0.51
CA TYR A 106 -5.37 -13.17 0.24
C TYR A 106 -6.68 -13.93 0.02
N ARG A 107 -6.68 -15.25 0.22
CA ARG A 107 -7.90 -16.07 0.06
C ARG A 107 -8.98 -15.61 1.04
N GLY A 108 -10.19 -15.37 0.52
CA GLY A 108 -11.32 -14.86 1.30
C GLY A 108 -11.32 -13.35 1.54
N ALA A 109 -10.17 -12.67 1.40
CA ALA A 109 -10.06 -11.21 1.48
C ALA A 109 -10.19 -10.51 0.13
N ALA A 110 -9.65 -11.13 -0.94
CA ALA A 110 -9.74 -10.61 -2.30
C ALA A 110 -11.06 -11.03 -2.99
N PRO A 111 -11.60 -10.19 -3.90
CA PRO A 111 -11.16 -8.83 -4.19
C PRO A 111 -11.66 -7.81 -3.15
N ALA A 112 -10.90 -6.73 -2.92
CA ALA A 112 -11.17 -5.72 -1.91
C ALA A 112 -11.52 -4.34 -2.51
N ASN A 113 -12.28 -3.54 -1.78
CA ASN A 113 -12.66 -2.17 -2.19
C ASN A 113 -11.46 -1.22 -2.17
N VAL A 114 -10.48 -1.46 -1.28
CA VAL A 114 -9.24 -0.69 -1.22
C VAL A 114 -8.05 -1.64 -1.09
N VAL A 115 -7.05 -1.45 -1.96
CA VAL A 115 -5.77 -2.17 -1.91
C VAL A 115 -4.65 -1.18 -1.62
N MET A 116 -3.86 -1.44 -0.58
CA MET A 116 -2.73 -0.62 -0.16
C MET A 116 -1.43 -1.31 -0.55
N MET A 117 -0.61 -0.65 -1.40
CA MET A 117 0.75 -1.08 -1.76
C MET A 117 1.75 0.02 -1.37
N CYS A 118 1.88 0.25 -0.07
CA CYS A 118 2.59 1.38 0.50
C CYS A 118 3.95 0.97 1.09
N GLY A 119 5.04 1.46 0.47
CA GLY A 119 6.41 1.21 0.96
C GLY A 119 7.16 0.11 0.23
N MET A 120 6.48 -0.79 -0.47
CA MET A 120 7.08 -1.97 -1.10
C MET A 120 7.57 -1.73 -2.54
N LEU A 121 7.00 -0.77 -3.30
CA LEU A 121 7.34 -0.55 -4.71
C LEU A 121 8.81 -0.13 -4.97
N GLY A 122 9.54 0.29 -3.95
CA GLY A 122 10.98 0.52 -4.03
C GLY A 122 11.81 -0.76 -4.11
N LEU A 123 11.25 -1.88 -3.69
CA LEU A 123 11.89 -3.20 -3.66
C LEU A 123 11.54 -4.04 -4.88
N VAL A 124 10.70 -3.54 -5.75
CA VAL A 124 10.26 -4.19 -6.99
C VAL A 124 11.08 -3.65 -8.15
N ASP A 125 11.66 -4.52 -8.95
CA ASP A 125 12.38 -4.12 -10.14
C ASP A 125 11.42 -3.66 -11.25
N LEU A 126 11.92 -2.85 -12.17
CA LEU A 126 11.11 -2.30 -13.27
C LEU A 126 10.47 -3.40 -14.13
N ALA A 127 11.18 -4.53 -14.32
CA ALA A 127 10.71 -5.69 -15.07
C ALA A 127 9.52 -6.41 -14.40
N GLU A 128 9.39 -6.30 -13.07
CA GLU A 128 8.31 -6.92 -12.29
C GLU A 128 7.03 -6.08 -12.24
N LEU A 129 7.05 -4.83 -12.68
CA LEU A 129 5.87 -3.96 -12.63
C LEU A 129 4.63 -4.54 -13.33
N PRO A 130 4.72 -5.25 -14.46
CA PRO A 130 3.56 -5.92 -15.05
C PRO A 130 2.90 -6.92 -14.08
N ASN A 131 3.69 -7.72 -13.36
CA ASN A 131 3.21 -8.68 -12.37
C ASN A 131 2.55 -7.97 -11.17
N VAL A 132 3.13 -6.87 -10.69
CA VAL A 132 2.54 -6.03 -9.63
C VAL A 132 1.19 -5.47 -10.07
N VAL A 133 1.06 -4.97 -11.29
CA VAL A 133 -0.21 -4.45 -11.82
C VAL A 133 -1.24 -5.57 -11.98
N ARG A 134 -0.81 -6.76 -12.42
CA ARG A 134 -1.67 -7.95 -12.46
C ARG A 134 -2.15 -8.35 -11.07
N ALA A 135 -1.27 -8.30 -10.05
CA ALA A 135 -1.67 -8.50 -8.66
C ALA A 135 -2.70 -7.46 -8.19
N MET A 136 -2.53 -6.18 -8.58
CA MET A 136 -3.54 -5.15 -8.30
C MET A 136 -4.90 -5.48 -8.91
N GLN A 137 -4.95 -6.04 -10.15
CA GLN A 137 -6.20 -6.47 -10.79
C GLN A 137 -6.85 -7.66 -10.05
N ALA A 138 -6.05 -8.58 -9.50
CA ALA A 138 -6.57 -9.73 -8.76
C ALA A 138 -7.09 -9.34 -7.36
N LEU A 139 -6.41 -8.39 -6.72
CA LEU A 139 -6.73 -7.97 -5.35
C LEU A 139 -7.82 -6.91 -5.28
N CYS A 140 -8.01 -6.10 -6.33
CA CYS A 140 -8.92 -4.94 -6.32
C CYS A 140 -10.28 -5.29 -6.94
N ALA A 141 -11.36 -4.97 -6.23
CA ALA A 141 -12.72 -5.13 -6.72
C ALA A 141 -13.03 -4.13 -7.85
N HIS A 142 -14.03 -4.44 -8.68
CA HIS A 142 -14.57 -3.48 -9.62
C HIS A 142 -14.98 -2.18 -8.90
N ASN A 143 -14.61 -1.05 -9.45
CA ASN A 143 -14.77 0.27 -8.84
C ASN A 143 -13.97 0.51 -7.55
N GLY A 144 -13.16 -0.46 -7.11
CA GLY A 144 -12.24 -0.31 -6.00
C GLY A 144 -11.08 0.64 -6.29
N HIS A 145 -10.26 0.87 -5.27
CA HIS A 145 -9.14 1.80 -5.34
C HIS A 145 -7.83 1.12 -4.94
N VAL A 146 -6.75 1.43 -5.65
CA VAL A 146 -5.40 1.06 -5.26
C VAL A 146 -4.66 2.32 -4.79
N VAL A 147 -4.16 2.31 -3.55
CA VAL A 147 -3.29 3.35 -2.99
C VAL A 147 -1.86 2.82 -2.97
N TRP A 148 -0.94 3.55 -3.57
CA TRP A 148 0.46 3.14 -3.66
C TRP A 148 1.41 4.29 -3.34
N THR A 149 2.65 3.94 -2.94
CA THR A 149 3.70 4.94 -2.73
C THR A 149 4.98 4.56 -3.43
N ARG A 150 5.71 5.56 -3.95
CA ARG A 150 7.04 5.39 -4.53
C ARG A 150 7.98 6.51 -4.09
N ARG A 151 9.16 6.15 -3.63
CA ARG A 151 10.25 7.10 -3.37
C ARG A 151 10.84 7.56 -4.70
N LEU A 152 10.87 8.87 -4.96
CA LEU A 152 11.22 9.43 -6.27
C LEU A 152 12.72 9.68 -6.45
N ASP A 153 13.43 9.98 -5.37
CA ASP A 153 14.87 10.28 -5.34
C ASP A 153 15.78 9.04 -5.24
N TRP A 154 15.20 7.84 -5.35
CA TRP A 154 15.91 6.58 -5.18
C TRP A 154 15.58 5.57 -6.28
N ARG A 155 16.62 4.85 -6.79
CA ARG A 155 16.50 3.77 -7.80
C ARG A 155 15.55 4.14 -8.96
N ASN A 156 15.89 5.17 -9.72
CA ASN A 156 15.08 5.62 -10.88
C ASN A 156 13.60 5.83 -10.54
N GLY A 157 13.30 6.31 -9.33
CA GLY A 157 11.95 6.38 -8.79
C GLY A 157 10.92 7.10 -9.66
N VAL A 158 11.33 8.17 -10.36
CA VAL A 158 10.46 8.90 -11.29
C VAL A 158 10.13 8.05 -12.52
N GLN A 159 11.12 7.36 -13.11
CA GLN A 159 10.92 6.47 -14.25
C GLN A 159 10.01 5.29 -13.86
N HIS A 160 10.28 4.68 -12.71
CA HIS A 160 9.49 3.60 -12.16
C HIS A 160 8.03 4.02 -11.93
N MET A 161 7.81 5.20 -11.34
CA MET A 161 6.46 5.75 -11.16
C MET A 161 5.72 5.94 -12.48
N LYS A 162 6.38 6.52 -13.49
CA LYS A 162 5.78 6.73 -14.83
C LYS A 162 5.43 5.40 -15.49
N ALA A 163 6.30 4.39 -15.39
CA ALA A 163 6.06 3.06 -15.94
C ALA A 163 4.87 2.38 -15.23
N LEU A 164 4.82 2.45 -13.91
CA LEU A 164 3.69 1.94 -13.13
C LEU A 164 2.37 2.58 -13.57
N GLN A 165 2.30 3.91 -13.66
CA GLN A 165 1.09 4.62 -14.06
C GLN A 165 0.63 4.25 -15.47
N LYS A 166 1.58 4.09 -16.42
CA LYS A 166 1.29 3.63 -17.79
C LYS A 166 0.69 2.23 -17.81
N LEU A 167 1.29 1.29 -17.07
CA LEU A 167 0.81 -0.08 -16.97
C LEU A 167 -0.56 -0.15 -16.28
N MET A 168 -0.77 0.61 -15.22
CA MET A 168 -2.07 0.68 -14.55
C MET A 168 -3.16 1.20 -15.50
N LEU A 169 -2.87 2.24 -16.30
CA LEU A 169 -3.83 2.75 -17.28
C LEU A 169 -4.20 1.68 -18.31
N GLN A 170 -3.22 0.93 -18.83
CA GLN A 170 -3.44 -0.17 -19.77
C GLN A 170 -4.23 -1.33 -19.16
N ALA A 171 -4.13 -1.53 -17.84
CA ALA A 171 -4.83 -2.56 -17.08
C ALA A 171 -6.24 -2.13 -16.57
N GLY A 172 -6.76 -0.99 -17.03
CA GLY A 172 -8.10 -0.52 -16.67
C GLY A 172 -8.19 0.32 -15.40
N PHE A 173 -7.04 0.78 -14.88
CA PHE A 173 -7.02 1.72 -13.77
C PHE A 173 -6.98 3.16 -14.26
N THR A 174 -7.76 4.04 -13.64
CA THR A 174 -7.73 5.48 -13.91
C THR A 174 -7.17 6.22 -12.70
N GLN A 175 -6.28 7.19 -12.94
CA GLN A 175 -5.69 7.99 -11.85
C GLN A 175 -6.76 8.88 -11.22
N ALA A 176 -7.04 8.67 -9.92
CA ALA A 176 -7.97 9.47 -9.14
C ALA A 176 -7.27 10.63 -8.41
N THR A 177 -6.07 10.39 -7.89
CA THR A 177 -5.28 11.41 -7.17
C THR A 177 -3.79 11.06 -7.22
N LEU A 178 -2.95 12.09 -7.36
CA LEU A 178 -1.49 12.00 -7.19
C LEU A 178 -1.02 13.13 -6.29
N SER A 179 -0.25 12.81 -5.27
CA SER A 179 0.38 13.77 -4.35
C SER A 179 1.88 13.52 -4.27
N VAL A 180 2.68 14.59 -4.16
CA VAL A 180 4.14 14.50 -4.01
C VAL A 180 4.55 15.28 -2.76
N THR A 181 5.41 14.71 -1.91
CA THR A 181 5.80 15.30 -0.62
C THR A 181 6.65 16.57 -0.74
N SER A 182 7.36 16.75 -1.85
CA SER A 182 8.24 17.91 -2.10
C SER A 182 8.38 18.20 -3.59
N PHE A 183 7.56 19.10 -4.12
CA PHE A 183 7.73 19.58 -5.51
C PHE A 183 9.04 20.35 -5.70
N GLY A 184 9.49 21.14 -4.69
CA GLY A 184 10.73 21.91 -4.77
C GLY A 184 12.02 21.10 -4.69
N ALA A 185 11.99 19.86 -4.20
CA ALA A 185 13.15 18.99 -4.12
C ALA A 185 13.53 18.36 -5.48
N LEU A 186 12.63 18.32 -6.44
CA LEU A 186 12.92 17.87 -7.82
C LEU A 186 13.78 18.89 -8.57
N LEU A 187 13.78 20.16 -8.16
CA LEU A 187 14.52 21.26 -8.76
C LEU A 187 15.74 21.68 -7.93
N SER A 188 15.88 21.18 -6.71
CA SER A 188 16.97 21.55 -5.79
C SER A 188 18.12 20.58 -5.87
N LYS A 189 19.35 21.10 -5.85
CA LYS A 189 20.60 20.30 -5.75
C LYS A 189 20.73 19.53 -4.42
N THR A 190 19.90 19.82 -3.41
CA THR A 190 19.85 19.09 -2.15
C THR A 190 18.85 17.93 -2.27
N ARG A 191 19.37 16.69 -2.29
CA ARG A 191 18.59 15.45 -2.32
C ARG A 191 17.80 15.26 -1.01
N LYS A 192 16.66 15.93 -0.87
CA LYS A 192 15.71 15.61 0.21
C LYS A 192 14.83 14.45 -0.24
N PRO A 193 14.57 13.44 0.64
CA PRO A 193 13.68 12.34 0.30
C PRO A 193 12.33 12.85 -0.17
N SER A 194 11.91 12.42 -1.37
CA SER A 194 10.62 12.78 -1.95
C SER A 194 9.84 11.52 -2.30
N PHE A 195 8.52 11.55 -2.04
CA PHE A 195 7.63 10.44 -2.28
C PHE A 195 6.44 10.88 -3.12
N ALA A 196 6.06 10.03 -4.07
CA ALA A 196 4.74 10.05 -4.69
C ALA A 196 3.79 9.15 -3.90
N VAL A 197 2.57 9.62 -3.71
CA VAL A 197 1.43 8.85 -3.21
C VAL A 197 0.36 8.93 -4.28
N GLY A 198 0.00 7.80 -4.88
CA GLY A 198 -1.00 7.73 -5.94
C GLY A 198 -2.22 6.94 -5.50
N THR A 199 -3.39 7.34 -5.98
CA THR A 199 -4.62 6.56 -5.92
C THR A 199 -5.15 6.36 -7.32
N HIS A 200 -5.45 5.12 -7.68
CA HIS A 200 -6.09 4.75 -8.94
C HIS A 200 -7.37 3.99 -8.66
N ARG A 201 -8.42 4.28 -9.43
CA ARG A 201 -9.68 3.54 -9.41
C ARG A 201 -9.63 2.46 -10.46
N PHE A 202 -10.03 1.25 -10.11
CA PHE A 202 -10.13 0.13 -11.04
C PHE A 202 -11.50 0.11 -11.71
N GLY A 203 -11.53 0.23 -13.03
CA GLY A 203 -12.77 0.16 -13.84
C GLY A 203 -12.95 -1.16 -14.57
N GLY A 204 -11.99 -2.10 -14.43
CA GLY A 204 -12.07 -3.43 -15.02
C GLY A 204 -12.73 -4.46 -14.10
N GLU A 205 -12.80 -5.70 -14.56
CA GLU A 205 -13.23 -6.83 -13.75
C GLU A 205 -12.02 -7.48 -13.05
N PRO A 206 -12.12 -7.87 -11.77
CA PRO A 206 -11.06 -8.59 -11.07
C PRO A 206 -10.71 -9.89 -11.80
N ILE A 207 -9.43 -10.16 -11.93
CA ILE A 207 -8.93 -11.45 -12.41
C ILE A 207 -8.80 -12.43 -11.25
N ALA A 208 -8.88 -13.72 -11.51
CA ALA A 208 -8.70 -14.75 -10.50
C ALA A 208 -7.30 -14.67 -9.88
N LEU A 209 -7.21 -14.87 -8.56
CA LEU A 209 -5.93 -15.11 -7.90
C LEU A 209 -5.31 -16.40 -8.44
N PRO A 210 -4.00 -16.43 -8.77
CA PRO A 210 -3.34 -17.67 -9.14
C PRO A 210 -3.36 -18.65 -7.97
N GLU A 211 -3.33 -19.96 -8.26
CA GLU A 211 -3.40 -21.00 -7.20
C GLU A 211 -2.10 -21.13 -6.42
N SER A 212 -0.95 -21.03 -7.10
CA SER A 212 0.38 -21.32 -6.53
C SER A 212 1.51 -20.43 -7.05
N GLU A 213 1.33 -19.72 -8.17
CA GLU A 213 2.35 -18.81 -8.70
C GLU A 213 2.41 -17.53 -7.85
N ARG A 214 3.62 -17.05 -7.57
CA ARG A 214 3.80 -15.78 -6.86
C ARG A 214 3.17 -14.64 -7.63
N LEU A 215 2.54 -13.72 -6.92
CA LEU A 215 1.93 -12.52 -7.50
C LEU A 215 2.97 -11.61 -8.15
N PHE A 216 4.14 -11.48 -7.52
CA PHE A 216 5.30 -10.70 -7.98
C PHE A 216 6.54 -11.08 -7.16
N THR A 217 7.69 -10.57 -7.56
CA THR A 217 8.96 -10.78 -6.87
C THR A 217 9.44 -9.51 -6.19
N ILE A 218 9.92 -9.63 -4.95
CA ILE A 218 10.59 -8.57 -4.21
C ILE A 218 12.10 -8.82 -4.27
N SER A 219 12.86 -7.83 -4.75
CA SER A 219 14.32 -7.91 -4.80
C SER A 219 14.90 -7.79 -3.41
N HIS A 220 15.55 -8.85 -2.92
CA HIS A 220 16.28 -8.87 -1.65
C HIS A 220 17.66 -8.20 -1.75
N GLN A 221 17.91 -7.34 -2.73
CA GLN A 221 19.19 -6.66 -2.81
C GLN A 221 19.39 -5.76 -1.59
N SER A 222 20.44 -6.06 -0.83
CA SER A 222 20.94 -5.26 0.29
C SER A 222 20.97 -3.78 -0.13
N ILE A 223 20.37 -2.94 0.68
CA ILE A 223 20.54 -1.50 0.54
C ILE A 223 21.88 -1.20 1.15
N GLU A 224 22.95 -1.15 0.33
CA GLU A 224 24.19 -0.49 0.68
C GLU A 224 23.98 1.02 0.78
#